data_4fa3f4fab9b9350e0d7885e2f3e1fe2f
#
_entry.id   4fa3f4fab9b9350e0d7885e2f3e1fe2f
#
_cell.length_a   1.000
_cell.length_b   1.000
_cell.length_c   1.000
_cell.angle_alpha   90.00
_cell.angle_beta   90.00
_cell.angle_gamma   90.00
#
_symmetry.space_group_name_H-M   'P 1'
#
loop_
_entity.id
_entity.type
_entity.pdbx_description
1 polymer ?
#
loop_
_entity_poly.entity_id
_entity_poly.type
_entity_poly.pdbx_seq_one_letter_code
_entity_poly.pdbx_strand_id
1 'polypeptide(L)'
;INTEAEFQLYLEKYNLNLNNVLKKLAIESYWNTLVYDRYKNKIIINKVKIKKNLELESVNNKTVKLFRLSEILFNAKNQKEFDDKFTKIVESIKNKNFGSAATIYSVSDTSKFNGEIGWVSKNDISEKIYQQISKLKVNEFTQPLKISTGFLLINLDEIKEEERKVNIEEQYNNIISKETNRQLNQYSTIYFKKIEKLSFIYEN
;
A
#
# COMPACT_ATOMS: atom_id res chain seq x y z
N ILE A 1 -17.39 7.20 5.05
CA ILE A 1 -18.63 6.98 5.85
C ILE A 1 -18.45 7.77 7.14
N ASN A 2 -19.15 8.91 7.24
CA ASN A 2 -18.98 9.83 8.35
C ASN A 2 -20.26 9.95 9.21
N THR A 3 -21.35 9.34 8.76
CA THR A 3 -22.65 9.35 9.43
C THR A 3 -23.24 7.95 9.54
N GLU A 4 -24.13 7.74 10.52
CA GLU A 4 -24.86 6.49 10.70
C GLU A 4 -25.74 6.17 9.49
N ALA A 5 -26.36 7.18 8.87
CA ALA A 5 -27.17 7.01 7.67
C ALA A 5 -26.35 6.51 6.46
N GLU A 6 -25.15 7.07 6.25
CA GLU A 6 -24.24 6.59 5.20
C GLU A 6 -23.79 5.14 5.47
N PHE A 7 -23.59 4.78 6.73
CA PHE A 7 -23.24 3.41 7.10
C PHE A 7 -24.40 2.44 6.84
N GLN A 8 -25.62 2.81 7.15
CA GLN A 8 -26.80 2.01 6.83
C GLN A 8 -26.95 1.78 5.34
N LEU A 9 -26.87 2.85 4.53
CA LEU A 9 -26.90 2.74 3.06
C LEU A 9 -25.77 1.85 2.50
N TYR A 10 -24.60 1.93 3.10
CA TYR A 10 -23.48 1.05 2.74
C TYR A 10 -23.81 -0.42 3.02
N LEU A 11 -24.35 -0.74 4.20
CA LEU A 11 -24.75 -2.10 4.56
C LEU A 11 -25.84 -2.65 3.62
N GLU A 12 -26.85 -1.84 3.30
CA GLU A 12 -27.93 -2.20 2.36
C GLU A 12 -27.39 -2.52 0.97
N LYS A 13 -26.45 -1.69 0.46
CA LYS A 13 -25.80 -1.92 -0.84
C LYS A 13 -25.14 -3.30 -0.94
N TYR A 14 -24.64 -3.85 0.17
CA TYR A 14 -23.98 -5.15 0.23
C TYR A 14 -24.86 -6.26 0.84
N ASN A 15 -26.18 -6.02 0.98
CA ASN A 15 -27.14 -6.93 1.63
C ASN A 15 -26.71 -7.38 3.04
N LEU A 16 -26.09 -6.48 3.81
CA LEU A 16 -25.63 -6.74 5.16
C LEU A 16 -26.66 -6.21 6.18
N ASN A 17 -27.03 -7.07 7.15
CA ASN A 17 -27.89 -6.67 8.24
C ASN A 17 -27.08 -6.07 9.38
N LEU A 18 -27.43 -4.86 9.83
CA LEU A 18 -26.73 -4.14 10.90
C LEU A 18 -26.62 -4.96 12.20
N ASN A 19 -27.72 -5.60 12.61
CA ASN A 19 -27.71 -6.40 13.84
C ASN A 19 -26.75 -7.60 13.76
N ASN A 20 -26.66 -8.23 12.59
CA ASN A 20 -25.72 -9.32 12.36
C ASN A 20 -24.26 -8.82 12.39
N VAL A 21 -24.01 -7.64 11.82
CA VAL A 21 -22.67 -6.99 11.87
C VAL A 21 -22.32 -6.67 13.32
N LEU A 22 -23.21 -6.03 14.07
CA LEU A 22 -22.98 -5.69 15.48
C LEU A 22 -22.76 -6.94 16.35
N LYS A 23 -23.56 -7.99 16.14
CA LYS A 23 -23.40 -9.27 16.84
C LYS A 23 -22.04 -9.89 16.56
N LYS A 24 -21.60 -9.89 15.30
CA LYS A 24 -20.28 -10.39 14.90
C LYS A 24 -19.16 -9.60 15.56
N LEU A 25 -19.23 -8.28 15.51
CA LEU A 25 -18.24 -7.39 16.15
C LEU A 25 -18.18 -7.59 17.67
N ALA A 26 -19.33 -7.76 18.31
CA ALA A 26 -19.38 -8.06 19.74
C ALA A 26 -18.70 -9.39 20.08
N ILE A 27 -18.98 -10.45 19.31
CA ILE A 27 -18.34 -11.77 19.50
C ILE A 27 -16.82 -11.66 19.29
N GLU A 28 -16.38 -10.98 18.23
CA GLU A 28 -14.94 -10.77 17.96
C GLU A 28 -14.27 -9.96 19.09
N SER A 29 -14.93 -8.93 19.59
CA SER A 29 -14.44 -8.12 20.70
C SER A 29 -14.28 -8.95 21.99
N TYR A 30 -15.31 -9.74 22.34
CA TYR A 30 -15.24 -10.66 23.49
C TYR A 30 -14.12 -11.70 23.34
N TRP A 31 -14.01 -12.28 22.16
CA TRP A 31 -12.94 -13.24 21.86
C TRP A 31 -11.56 -12.62 22.00
N ASN A 32 -11.34 -11.45 21.42
CA ASN A 32 -10.08 -10.73 21.50
C ASN A 32 -9.70 -10.37 22.94
N THR A 33 -10.69 -9.92 23.73
CA THR A 33 -10.49 -9.62 25.15
C THR A 33 -10.11 -10.87 25.93
N LEU A 34 -10.81 -11.98 25.71
CA LEU A 34 -10.53 -13.26 26.36
C LEU A 34 -9.12 -13.77 26.04
N VAL A 35 -8.72 -13.71 24.75
CA VAL A 35 -7.39 -14.12 24.31
C VAL A 35 -6.32 -13.21 24.93
N TYR A 36 -6.53 -11.89 24.89
CA TYR A 36 -5.62 -10.93 25.50
C TYR A 36 -5.41 -11.21 26.99
N ASP A 37 -6.47 -11.27 27.78
CA ASP A 37 -6.38 -11.47 29.22
C ASP A 37 -5.70 -12.79 29.59
N ARG A 38 -5.93 -13.83 28.80
CA ARG A 38 -5.34 -15.14 29.05
C ARG A 38 -3.85 -15.21 28.67
N TYR A 39 -3.42 -14.46 27.65
CA TYR A 39 -2.10 -14.62 27.05
C TYR A 39 -1.19 -13.39 27.11
N LYS A 40 -1.68 -12.22 27.57
CA LYS A 40 -0.86 -11.00 27.70
C LYS A 40 0.48 -11.20 28.42
N ASN A 41 0.51 -12.06 29.45
CA ASN A 41 1.72 -12.37 30.22
C ASN A 41 2.64 -13.40 29.53
N LYS A 42 2.21 -13.98 28.40
CA LYS A 42 3.01 -14.92 27.60
C LYS A 42 3.61 -14.27 26.35
N ILE A 43 3.30 -12.99 26.11
CA ILE A 43 3.88 -12.22 25.01
C ILE A 43 5.32 -11.89 25.37
N ILE A 44 6.23 -12.32 24.51
CA ILE A 44 7.67 -12.07 24.69
C ILE A 44 8.16 -11.23 23.50
N ILE A 45 8.52 -9.97 23.78
CA ILE A 45 9.05 -9.05 22.79
C ILE A 45 10.40 -8.55 23.26
N ASN A 46 11.43 -8.72 22.44
CA ASN A 46 12.75 -8.19 22.74
C ASN A 46 12.82 -6.69 22.44
N LYS A 47 12.28 -5.89 23.35
CA LYS A 47 12.18 -4.42 23.26
C LYS A 47 13.55 -3.76 23.07
N VAL A 48 14.60 -4.28 23.73
CA VAL A 48 15.96 -3.75 23.64
C VAL A 48 16.51 -3.93 22.23
N LYS A 49 16.34 -5.12 21.64
CA LYS A 49 16.79 -5.39 20.27
C LYS A 49 16.07 -4.52 19.26
N ILE A 50 14.76 -4.33 19.40
CA ILE A 50 13.97 -3.47 18.50
C ILE A 50 14.50 -2.04 18.57
N LYS A 51 14.66 -1.48 19.76
CA LYS A 51 15.15 -0.11 19.94
C LYS A 51 16.55 0.07 19.35
N LYS A 52 17.47 -0.85 19.64
CA LYS A 52 18.84 -0.83 19.09
C LYS A 52 18.84 -0.88 17.56
N ASN A 53 18.02 -1.74 16.96
CA ASN A 53 17.93 -1.83 15.50
C ASN A 53 17.42 -0.52 14.88
N LEU A 54 16.38 0.09 15.47
CA LEU A 54 15.86 1.38 14.99
C LEU A 54 16.88 2.51 15.10
N GLU A 55 17.65 2.55 16.20
CA GLU A 55 18.73 3.52 16.39
C GLU A 55 19.82 3.34 15.31
N LEU A 56 20.24 2.11 15.04
CA LEU A 56 21.21 1.80 13.99
C LEU A 56 20.69 2.15 12.59
N GLU A 57 19.43 1.84 12.29
CA GLU A 57 18.81 2.20 11.03
C GLU A 57 18.68 3.72 10.85
N SER A 58 18.39 4.46 11.91
CA SER A 58 18.29 5.92 11.87
C SER A 58 19.64 6.59 11.62
N VAL A 59 20.73 6.02 12.14
CA VAL A 59 22.09 6.51 11.89
C VAL A 59 22.54 6.21 10.46
N ASN A 60 22.20 5.03 9.95
CA ASN A 60 22.62 4.58 8.61
C ASN A 60 21.80 5.19 7.47
N ASN A 61 20.54 5.55 7.73
CA ASN A 61 19.60 6.06 6.74
C ASN A 61 19.20 7.52 7.07
N LYS A 62 20.17 8.40 7.11
CA LYS A 62 19.94 9.83 7.39
C LYS A 62 19.16 10.55 6.30
N THR A 63 19.23 10.06 5.05
CA THR A 63 18.54 10.66 3.92
C THR A 63 17.59 9.65 3.26
N VAL A 64 16.51 10.15 2.72
CA VAL A 64 15.61 9.43 1.82
C VAL A 64 15.70 10.06 0.44
N LYS A 65 15.89 9.20 -0.56
CA LYS A 65 15.83 9.61 -1.95
C LYS A 65 14.37 9.64 -2.40
N LEU A 66 13.94 10.81 -2.85
CA LEU A 66 12.60 11.04 -3.38
C LEU A 66 12.70 11.25 -4.89
N PHE A 67 11.70 10.72 -5.59
CA PHE A 67 11.56 10.80 -7.04
C PHE A 67 10.27 11.55 -7.34
N ARG A 68 10.35 12.62 -8.11
CA ARG A 68 9.16 13.27 -8.67
C ARG A 68 8.85 12.57 -9.97
N LEU A 69 7.63 12.06 -10.07
CA LEU A 69 7.22 11.20 -11.18
C LEU A 69 5.97 11.74 -11.86
N SER A 70 5.91 11.48 -13.18
CA SER A 70 4.70 11.62 -13.98
C SER A 70 4.40 10.31 -14.70
N GLU A 71 3.14 10.07 -15.06
CA GLU A 71 2.69 8.84 -15.69
C GLU A 71 1.85 9.07 -16.96
N ILE A 72 1.91 8.09 -17.85
CA ILE A 72 0.95 7.93 -18.95
C ILE A 72 0.42 6.49 -18.87
N LEU A 73 -0.87 6.35 -18.62
CA LEU A 73 -1.57 5.07 -18.68
C LEU A 73 -2.37 5.00 -19.98
N PHE A 74 -2.16 3.96 -20.79
CA PHE A 74 -2.94 3.76 -22.01
C PHE A 74 -3.34 2.30 -22.19
N ASN A 75 -4.43 2.07 -22.90
CA ASN A 75 -4.97 0.75 -23.17
C ASN A 75 -4.71 0.38 -24.64
N ALA A 76 -4.48 -0.92 -24.89
CA ALA A 76 -4.43 -1.48 -26.24
C ALA A 76 -5.05 -2.88 -26.24
N LYS A 77 -5.89 -3.18 -27.23
CA LYS A 77 -6.60 -4.47 -27.37
C LYS A 77 -5.72 -5.53 -28.04
N ASN A 78 -4.76 -5.11 -28.86
CA ASN A 78 -3.85 -5.97 -29.59
C ASN A 78 -2.51 -5.28 -29.84
N GLN A 79 -1.53 -6.02 -30.37
CA GLN A 79 -0.19 -5.53 -30.60
C GLN A 79 -0.16 -4.33 -31.57
N LYS A 80 -0.94 -4.36 -32.63
CA LYS A 80 -0.98 -3.26 -33.62
C LYS A 80 -1.46 -1.96 -32.98
N GLU A 81 -2.53 -2.01 -32.20
CA GLU A 81 -3.05 -0.85 -31.46
C GLU A 81 -2.04 -0.32 -30.44
N PHE A 82 -1.29 -1.24 -29.78
CA PHE A 82 -0.22 -0.88 -28.87
C PHE A 82 0.90 -0.12 -29.60
N ASP A 83 1.38 -0.66 -30.70
CA ASP A 83 2.49 -0.05 -31.47
C ASP A 83 2.09 1.33 -32.02
N ASP A 84 0.86 1.46 -32.58
CA ASP A 84 0.32 2.72 -33.09
C ASP A 84 0.20 3.78 -31.97
N LYS A 85 -0.34 3.41 -30.80
CA LYS A 85 -0.50 4.34 -29.67
C LYS A 85 0.84 4.72 -29.07
N PHE A 86 1.72 3.75 -28.84
CA PHE A 86 3.03 3.98 -28.26
C PHE A 86 3.87 4.90 -29.15
N THR A 87 3.85 4.69 -30.47
CA THR A 87 4.53 5.57 -31.44
C THR A 87 4.03 7.01 -31.33
N LYS A 88 2.70 7.23 -31.32
CA LYS A 88 2.11 8.56 -31.16
C LYS A 88 2.47 9.24 -29.84
N ILE A 89 2.49 8.48 -28.76
CA ILE A 89 2.90 8.97 -27.44
C ILE A 89 4.36 9.43 -27.48
N VAL A 90 5.25 8.59 -28.01
CA VAL A 90 6.69 8.92 -28.12
C VAL A 90 6.93 10.13 -29.01
N GLU A 91 6.25 10.22 -30.14
CA GLU A 91 6.31 11.41 -31.03
C GLU A 91 5.81 12.67 -30.31
N SER A 92 4.70 12.57 -29.57
CA SER A 92 4.18 13.69 -28.79
C SER A 92 5.16 14.13 -27.70
N ILE A 93 5.82 13.19 -27.02
CA ILE A 93 6.85 13.48 -26.01
C ILE A 93 8.03 14.22 -26.67
N LYS A 94 8.49 13.74 -27.81
CA LYS A 94 9.62 14.36 -28.57
C LYS A 94 9.29 15.75 -29.06
N ASN A 95 8.08 15.97 -29.59
CA ASN A 95 7.68 17.22 -30.19
C ASN A 95 7.26 18.30 -29.16
N LYS A 96 6.85 17.87 -27.98
CA LYS A 96 6.42 18.77 -26.89
C LYS A 96 7.14 18.42 -25.59
N ASN A 97 6.52 17.58 -24.76
CA ASN A 97 7.06 17.03 -23.52
C ASN A 97 6.16 15.89 -23.03
N PHE A 98 6.59 15.20 -21.97
CA PHE A 98 5.88 14.09 -21.37
C PHE A 98 4.49 14.51 -20.83
N GLY A 99 4.40 15.64 -20.14
CA GLY A 99 3.14 16.15 -19.59
C GLY A 99 2.08 16.45 -20.64
N SER A 100 2.49 17.05 -21.76
CA SER A 100 1.57 17.27 -22.90
C SER A 100 1.08 15.96 -23.50
N ALA A 101 1.93 14.95 -23.61
CA ALA A 101 1.54 13.63 -24.06
C ALA A 101 0.61 12.94 -23.05
N ALA A 102 0.85 13.11 -21.73
CA ALA A 102 -0.01 12.59 -20.68
C ALA A 102 -1.42 13.17 -20.76
N THR A 103 -1.54 14.47 -20.95
CA THR A 103 -2.85 15.14 -21.10
C THR A 103 -3.65 14.61 -22.30
N ILE A 104 -2.98 14.24 -23.40
CA ILE A 104 -3.65 13.80 -24.64
C ILE A 104 -3.97 12.30 -24.62
N TYR A 105 -3.05 11.47 -24.14
CA TYR A 105 -3.10 10.02 -24.35
C TYR A 105 -3.35 9.21 -23.09
N SER A 106 -3.15 9.78 -21.87
CA SER A 106 -3.35 9.04 -20.64
C SER A 106 -4.84 8.89 -20.31
N VAL A 107 -5.22 7.68 -19.94
CA VAL A 107 -6.57 7.36 -19.40
C VAL A 107 -6.63 7.45 -17.87
N SER A 108 -5.52 7.80 -17.23
CA SER A 108 -5.46 8.03 -15.77
C SER A 108 -6.06 9.39 -15.42
N ASP A 109 -6.59 9.53 -14.21
CA ASP A 109 -7.07 10.81 -13.68
C ASP A 109 -5.97 11.87 -13.57
N THR A 110 -4.72 11.45 -13.45
CA THR A 110 -3.53 12.32 -13.45
C THR A 110 -3.36 13.10 -14.77
N SER A 111 -3.98 12.64 -15.87
CA SER A 111 -3.92 13.32 -17.18
C SER A 111 -4.34 14.79 -17.13
N LYS A 112 -5.28 15.13 -16.24
CA LYS A 112 -5.76 16.50 -15.97
C LYS A 112 -4.68 17.41 -15.36
N PHE A 113 -3.64 16.80 -14.81
CA PHE A 113 -2.50 17.45 -14.17
C PHE A 113 -1.18 17.07 -14.86
N ASN A 114 -1.19 16.97 -16.20
CA ASN A 114 -0.02 16.61 -17.02
C ASN A 114 0.60 15.24 -16.64
N GLY A 115 -0.19 14.33 -16.08
CA GLY A 115 0.28 13.03 -15.62
C GLY A 115 1.01 13.06 -14.27
N GLU A 116 1.07 14.18 -13.57
CA GLU A 116 1.86 14.32 -12.35
C GLU A 116 1.36 13.42 -11.23
N ILE A 117 2.26 12.56 -10.71
CA ILE A 117 2.05 11.73 -9.51
C ILE A 117 2.55 12.51 -8.27
N GLY A 118 3.61 13.30 -8.43
CA GLY A 118 4.29 14.01 -7.37
C GLY A 118 5.50 13.27 -6.80
N TRP A 119 5.90 13.61 -5.56
CA TRP A 119 7.06 13.06 -4.90
C TRP A 119 6.75 11.73 -4.24
N VAL A 120 7.54 10.72 -4.56
CA VAL A 120 7.45 9.36 -4.00
C VAL A 120 8.82 8.87 -3.54
N SER A 121 8.83 8.06 -2.49
CA SER A 121 10.01 7.33 -2.04
C SER A 121 10.01 5.90 -2.60
N LYS A 122 11.11 5.18 -2.40
CA LYS A 122 11.19 3.74 -2.71
C LYS A 122 10.05 2.93 -2.05
N ASN A 123 9.63 3.33 -0.85
CA ASN A 123 8.63 2.59 -0.08
C ASN A 123 7.18 2.79 -0.57
N ASP A 124 6.95 3.82 -1.39
CA ASP A 124 5.62 4.17 -1.90
C ASP A 124 5.30 3.48 -3.23
N ILE A 125 6.29 2.83 -3.84
CA ILE A 125 6.19 2.17 -5.14
C ILE A 125 6.61 0.70 -5.07
N SER A 126 6.15 -0.10 -6.03
CA SER A 126 6.55 -1.51 -6.10
C SER A 126 8.03 -1.64 -6.46
N GLU A 127 8.68 -2.72 -6.01
CA GLU A 127 10.08 -2.99 -6.33
C GLU A 127 10.32 -3.04 -7.86
N LYS A 128 9.36 -3.57 -8.62
CA LYS A 128 9.43 -3.62 -10.09
C LYS A 128 9.49 -2.22 -10.71
N ILE A 129 8.70 -1.28 -10.21
CA ILE A 129 8.70 0.11 -10.66
C ILE A 129 10.00 0.79 -10.23
N TYR A 130 10.41 0.61 -8.98
CA TYR A 130 11.65 1.19 -8.46
C TYR A 130 12.87 0.78 -9.30
N GLN A 131 12.98 -0.49 -9.67
CA GLN A 131 14.08 -0.99 -10.50
C GLN A 131 14.13 -0.36 -11.90
N GLN A 132 13.00 0.08 -12.43
CA GLN A 132 12.93 0.77 -13.71
C GLN A 132 13.34 2.24 -13.56
N ILE A 133 12.73 2.97 -12.63
CA ILE A 133 13.00 4.41 -12.46
C ILE A 133 14.40 4.69 -11.94
N SER A 134 14.97 3.78 -11.12
CA SER A 134 16.33 3.96 -10.56
C SER A 134 17.45 3.96 -11.61
N LYS A 135 17.17 3.49 -12.83
CA LYS A 135 18.09 3.46 -13.96
C LYS A 135 17.95 4.68 -14.88
N LEU A 136 16.87 5.45 -14.69
CA LEU A 136 16.59 6.62 -15.52
C LEU A 136 17.42 7.82 -15.07
N LYS A 137 17.74 8.66 -16.03
CA LYS A 137 18.15 10.05 -15.79
C LYS A 137 16.92 10.94 -15.69
N VAL A 138 17.08 12.11 -15.09
CA VAL A 138 16.02 13.12 -15.05
C VAL A 138 15.58 13.46 -16.49
N ASN A 139 14.27 13.53 -16.69
CA ASN A 139 13.57 13.69 -17.98
C ASN A 139 13.62 12.45 -18.90
N GLU A 140 14.03 11.30 -18.40
CA GLU A 140 13.87 10.03 -19.13
C GLU A 140 12.62 9.29 -18.62
N PHE A 141 12.02 8.48 -19.49
CA PHE A 141 10.85 7.66 -19.15
C PHE A 141 11.11 6.17 -19.38
N THR A 142 10.33 5.33 -18.69
CA THR A 142 10.45 3.86 -18.75
C THR A 142 9.99 3.33 -20.11
N GLN A 143 10.39 2.10 -20.42
CA GLN A 143 9.64 1.28 -21.38
C GLN A 143 8.23 1.03 -20.86
N PRO A 144 7.26 0.73 -21.76
CA PRO A 144 5.89 0.43 -21.34
C PRO A 144 5.84 -0.75 -20.37
N LEU A 145 5.29 -0.54 -19.18
CA LEU A 145 5.09 -1.56 -18.17
C LEU A 145 3.67 -2.09 -18.26
N LYS A 146 3.52 -3.38 -18.53
CA LYS A 146 2.19 -4.00 -18.52
C LYS A 146 1.70 -4.15 -17.09
N ILE A 147 0.51 -3.60 -16.80
CA ILE A 147 -0.22 -3.68 -15.53
C ILE A 147 -1.64 -4.18 -15.78
N SER A 148 -2.41 -4.43 -14.72
CA SER A 148 -3.78 -4.94 -14.83
C SER A 148 -4.74 -4.02 -15.60
N THR A 149 -4.50 -2.71 -15.54
CA THR A 149 -5.32 -1.66 -16.15
C THR A 149 -4.82 -1.17 -17.51
N GLY A 150 -3.73 -1.75 -18.06
CA GLY A 150 -3.18 -1.36 -19.35
C GLY A 150 -1.66 -1.32 -19.40
N PHE A 151 -1.11 -0.32 -20.05
CA PHE A 151 0.32 -0.08 -20.21
C PHE A 151 0.69 1.25 -19.57
N LEU A 152 1.68 1.23 -18.70
CA LEU A 152 2.12 2.36 -17.91
C LEU A 152 3.50 2.82 -18.37
N LEU A 153 3.65 4.10 -18.70
CA LEU A 153 4.92 4.79 -18.83
C LEU A 153 5.11 5.70 -17.62
N ILE A 154 6.31 5.75 -17.09
CA ILE A 154 6.67 6.62 -15.96
C ILE A 154 7.85 7.48 -16.38
N ASN A 155 7.71 8.78 -16.22
CA ASN A 155 8.79 9.75 -16.41
C ASN A 155 9.40 10.11 -15.05
N LEU A 156 10.72 10.25 -15.03
CA LEU A 156 11.44 10.76 -13.87
C LEU A 156 11.66 12.26 -14.06
N ASP A 157 10.84 13.07 -13.39
CA ASP A 157 10.88 14.53 -13.54
C ASP A 157 12.02 15.15 -12.73
N GLU A 158 12.25 14.65 -11.50
CA GLU A 158 13.25 15.20 -10.59
C GLU A 158 13.66 14.16 -9.52
N ILE A 159 14.86 14.34 -8.98
CA ILE A 159 15.37 13.56 -7.85
C ILE A 159 15.82 14.54 -6.78
N LYS A 160 15.43 14.29 -5.52
CA LYS A 160 15.98 15.00 -4.37
C LYS A 160 16.31 14.04 -3.25
N GLU A 161 17.22 14.44 -2.40
CA GLU A 161 17.49 13.77 -1.12
C GLU A 161 17.03 14.68 0.00
N GLU A 162 16.23 14.14 0.90
CA GLU A 162 15.78 14.84 2.09
C GLU A 162 16.26 14.12 3.34
N GLU A 163 16.51 14.86 4.41
CA GLU A 163 16.77 14.25 5.71
C GLU A 163 15.53 13.49 6.19
N ARG A 164 15.74 12.22 6.47
CA ARG A 164 14.67 11.36 7.00
C ARG A 164 14.39 11.75 8.45
N LYS A 165 13.32 12.47 8.71
CA LYS A 165 12.78 12.67 10.06
C LYS A 165 12.15 11.36 10.51
N VAL A 166 12.96 10.46 11.09
CA VAL A 166 12.46 9.20 11.65
C VAL A 166 11.92 9.49 13.05
N ASN A 167 10.62 9.35 13.22
CA ASN A 167 10.04 9.28 14.56
C ASN A 167 10.29 7.85 15.10
N ILE A 168 11.44 7.68 15.77
CA ILE A 168 11.88 6.38 16.32
C ILE A 168 10.82 5.85 17.29
N GLU A 169 10.21 6.72 18.09
CA GLU A 169 9.21 6.31 19.08
C GLU A 169 7.93 5.78 18.42
N GLU A 170 7.45 6.43 17.38
CA GLU A 170 6.30 5.97 16.61
C GLU A 170 6.59 4.62 15.92
N GLN A 171 7.76 4.48 15.27
CA GLN A 171 8.16 3.21 14.66
C GLN A 171 8.31 2.10 15.70
N TYR A 172 8.89 2.41 16.85
CA TYR A 172 9.02 1.47 17.96
C TYR A 172 7.64 0.98 18.43
N ASN A 173 6.69 1.89 18.67
CA ASN A 173 5.34 1.56 19.10
C ASN A 173 4.60 0.73 18.04
N ASN A 174 4.76 1.06 16.76
CA ASN A 174 4.18 0.30 15.65
C ASN A 174 4.73 -1.13 15.57
N ILE A 175 6.05 -1.33 15.75
CA ILE A 175 6.66 -2.67 15.76
C ILE A 175 6.17 -3.47 16.97
N ILE A 176 6.14 -2.86 18.17
CA ILE A 176 5.63 -3.51 19.38
C ILE A 176 4.17 -3.94 19.20
N SER A 177 3.32 -3.07 18.68
CA SER A 177 1.90 -3.37 18.42
C SER A 177 1.73 -4.50 17.41
N LYS A 178 2.47 -4.46 16.30
CA LYS A 178 2.43 -5.51 15.27
C LYS A 178 2.88 -6.87 15.84
N GLU A 179 3.96 -6.89 16.60
CA GLU A 179 4.48 -8.13 17.18
C GLU A 179 3.56 -8.67 18.29
N THR A 180 2.98 -7.79 19.10
CA THR A 180 1.95 -8.15 20.08
C THR A 180 0.77 -8.81 19.40
N ASN A 181 0.21 -8.17 18.37
CA ASN A 181 -0.94 -8.70 17.63
C ASN A 181 -0.61 -10.02 16.93
N ARG A 182 0.60 -10.16 16.38
CA ARG A 182 1.06 -11.40 15.76
C ARG A 182 1.07 -12.57 16.76
N GLN A 183 1.62 -12.34 17.95
CA GLN A 183 1.67 -13.38 19.00
C GLN A 183 0.26 -13.68 19.56
N LEU A 184 -0.57 -12.66 19.77
CA LEU A 184 -1.97 -12.87 20.20
C LEU A 184 -2.77 -13.67 19.16
N ASN A 185 -2.60 -13.42 17.87
CA ASN A 185 -3.26 -14.19 16.81
C ASN A 185 -2.81 -15.66 16.79
N GLN A 186 -1.53 -15.92 17.06
CA GLN A 186 -1.02 -17.28 17.21
C GLN A 186 -1.67 -17.98 18.42
N TYR A 187 -1.72 -17.31 19.58
CA TYR A 187 -2.40 -17.85 20.77
C TYR A 187 -3.90 -18.01 20.56
N SER A 188 -4.56 -17.10 19.86
CA SER A 188 -5.96 -17.19 19.47
C SER A 188 -6.23 -18.48 18.70
N THR A 189 -5.43 -18.75 17.68
CA THR A 189 -5.54 -19.97 16.87
C THR A 189 -5.32 -21.24 17.70
N ILE A 190 -4.32 -21.25 18.57
CA ILE A 190 -4.02 -22.39 19.46
C ILE A 190 -5.16 -22.62 20.43
N TYR A 191 -5.69 -21.54 21.01
CA TYR A 191 -6.77 -21.60 21.99
C TYR A 191 -8.09 -22.05 21.35
N PHE A 192 -8.40 -21.53 20.16
CA PHE A 192 -9.56 -21.97 19.39
C PHE A 192 -9.52 -23.46 19.09
N LYS A 193 -8.41 -23.97 18.56
CA LYS A 193 -8.23 -25.42 18.29
C LYS A 193 -8.35 -26.28 19.55
N LYS A 194 -7.95 -25.75 20.71
CA LYS A 194 -8.12 -26.46 21.99
C LYS A 194 -9.58 -26.54 22.41
N ILE A 195 -10.33 -25.44 22.28
CA ILE A 195 -11.75 -25.42 22.61
C ILE A 195 -12.54 -26.29 21.64
N GLU A 196 -12.26 -26.20 20.35
CA GLU A 196 -12.88 -27.01 19.30
C GLU A 196 -12.80 -28.52 19.60
N LYS A 197 -11.64 -28.99 20.08
CA LYS A 197 -11.46 -30.40 20.49
C LYS A 197 -12.21 -30.80 21.77
N LEU A 198 -12.52 -29.83 22.63
CA LEU A 198 -13.17 -30.06 23.92
C LEU A 198 -14.67 -29.81 23.88
N SER A 199 -15.18 -29.20 22.81
CA SER A 199 -16.56 -28.81 22.64
C SER A 199 -17.12 -29.49 21.38
N PHE A 200 -18.35 -30.07 21.52
CA PHE A 200 -19.09 -30.46 20.31
C PHE A 200 -19.65 -29.19 19.67
N ILE A 201 -18.97 -28.70 18.64
CA ILE A 201 -19.47 -27.57 17.86
C ILE A 201 -20.35 -28.14 16.75
N TYR A 202 -21.65 -27.87 16.84
CA TYR A 202 -22.59 -28.15 15.75
C TYR A 202 -22.63 -26.93 14.85
N GLU A 203 -22.11 -27.05 13.61
CA GLU A 203 -22.37 -26.09 12.55
C GLU A 203 -23.78 -26.37 11.97
N ASN A 204 -24.68 -25.40 12.10
CA ASN A 204 -25.99 -25.41 11.44
C ASN A 204 -25.90 -24.69 10.09
#